data_9ea8563e9553bd8230c42a433186fe58
#
_entry.id   9ea8563e9553bd8230c42a433186fe58
#
_cell.length_a   1.000
_cell.length_b   1.000
_cell.length_c   1.000
_cell.angle_alpha   90.00
_cell.angle_beta   90.00
_cell.angle_gamma   90.00
#
_symmetry.space_group_name_H-M   'P 1'
#
loop_
_entity.id
_entity.type
_entity.pdbx_description
1 polymer ?
#
loop_
_entity_poly.entity_id
_entity_poly.type
_entity_poly.pdbx_seq_one_letter_code
_entity_poly.pdbx_strand_id
1 'polypeptide(L)'
;MDKIKILVVDDESRMRKLVHDFLAREGYEVLEAGDGEEALDIFYQQKDIALLVLDIMMPRINGFEVCREIRQTSKVPIIMLTAKGDERDELNGFDIGADEYISKPFSPKILAVSYTHLRAHE
;
A
#
# COMPACT_ATOMS: atom_id res chain seq x y z
N MET A 1 4.72 17.98 15.54
CA MET A 1 3.59 17.28 14.89
C MET A 1 4.00 15.89 14.50
N ASP A 2 3.12 14.94 14.71
CA ASP A 2 3.37 13.56 14.32
C ASP A 2 3.37 13.43 12.81
N LYS A 3 4.28 12.63 12.31
CA LYS A 3 4.32 12.35 10.87
C LYS A 3 3.20 11.39 10.49
N ILE A 4 2.72 11.55 9.26
CA ILE A 4 1.74 10.61 8.69
C ILE A 4 2.45 9.29 8.41
N LYS A 5 1.89 8.19 8.90
CA LYS A 5 2.47 6.86 8.74
C LYS A 5 1.94 6.15 7.51
N ILE A 6 2.85 5.63 6.71
CA ILE A 6 2.54 4.86 5.50
C ILE A 6 3.20 3.49 5.63
N LEU A 7 2.41 2.43 5.45
CA LEU A 7 2.93 1.06 5.43
C LEU A 7 3.11 0.63 3.98
N VAL A 8 4.35 0.29 3.61
CA VAL A 8 4.69 -0.17 2.26
C VAL A 8 4.96 -1.67 2.31
N VAL A 9 4.21 -2.44 1.55
CA VAL A 9 4.29 -3.90 1.52
C VAL A 9 4.68 -4.37 0.12
N ASP A 10 5.86 -4.95 0.00
CA ASP A 10 6.38 -5.46 -1.26
C ASP A 10 7.46 -6.49 -0.93
N ASP A 11 7.41 -7.66 -1.56
CA ASP A 11 8.41 -8.69 -1.32
C ASP A 11 9.73 -8.40 -2.04
N GLU A 12 9.75 -7.44 -2.95
CA GLU A 12 10.96 -6.98 -3.61
C GLU A 12 11.62 -5.88 -2.81
N SER A 13 12.72 -6.19 -2.12
CA SER A 13 13.36 -5.26 -1.20
C SER A 13 13.87 -3.98 -1.86
N ARG A 14 14.31 -4.05 -3.10
CA ARG A 14 14.79 -2.86 -3.83
C ARG A 14 13.66 -1.86 -4.06
N MET A 15 12.52 -2.36 -4.52
CA MET A 15 11.36 -1.51 -4.78
C MET A 15 10.87 -0.90 -3.47
N ARG A 16 10.78 -1.71 -2.43
CA ARG A 16 10.35 -1.26 -1.12
C ARG A 16 11.23 -0.16 -0.58
N LYS A 17 12.57 -0.32 -0.70
CA LYS A 17 13.52 0.69 -0.24
C LYS A 17 13.40 1.98 -1.05
N LEU A 18 13.25 1.86 -2.36
CA LEU A 18 13.10 3.03 -3.23
C LEU A 18 11.89 3.86 -2.82
N VAL A 19 10.76 3.19 -2.59
CA VAL A 19 9.53 3.85 -2.16
C VAL A 19 9.71 4.46 -0.77
N HIS A 20 10.33 3.73 0.15
CA HIS A 20 10.61 4.22 1.50
C HIS A 20 11.41 5.52 1.45
N ASP A 21 12.54 5.49 0.72
CA ASP A 21 13.44 6.64 0.69
C ASP A 21 12.76 7.88 0.12
N PHE A 22 11.95 7.69 -0.94
CA PHE A 22 11.23 8.82 -1.52
C PHE A 22 10.19 9.39 -0.55
N LEU A 23 9.36 8.55 0.02
CA LEU A 23 8.29 9.01 0.91
C LEU A 23 8.86 9.61 2.21
N ALA A 24 9.94 9.05 2.72
CA ALA A 24 10.59 9.60 3.91
C ALA A 24 11.11 11.01 3.65
N ARG A 25 11.65 11.26 2.46
CA ARG A 25 12.09 12.61 2.07
C ARG A 25 10.93 13.59 1.93
N GLU A 26 9.75 13.07 1.62
CA GLU A 26 8.54 13.89 1.52
C GLU A 26 7.91 14.17 2.89
N GLY A 27 8.52 13.68 3.95
CA GLY A 27 8.08 13.97 5.31
C GLY A 27 7.19 12.90 5.95
N TYR A 28 6.99 11.75 5.31
CA TYR A 28 6.20 10.67 5.87
C TYR A 28 7.06 9.75 6.72
N GLU A 29 6.42 9.12 7.72
CA GLU A 29 7.04 8.03 8.46
C GLU A 29 6.67 6.73 7.73
N VAL A 30 7.67 6.01 7.24
CA VAL A 30 7.44 4.83 6.40
C VAL A 30 7.77 3.56 7.17
N LEU A 31 6.80 2.67 7.26
CA LEU A 31 6.97 1.33 7.80
C LEU A 31 7.03 0.36 6.63
N GLU A 32 7.81 -0.70 6.76
CA GLU A 32 8.00 -1.67 5.67
C GLU A 32 7.62 -3.06 6.09
N ALA A 33 7.01 -3.81 5.17
CA ALA A 33 6.73 -5.23 5.34
C ALA A 33 7.14 -5.96 4.06
N GLY A 34 7.78 -7.11 4.21
CA GLY A 34 8.26 -7.91 3.10
C GLY A 34 7.30 -8.99 2.64
N ASP A 35 6.21 -9.20 3.38
CA ASP A 35 5.18 -10.17 3.02
C ASP A 35 3.85 -9.81 3.70
N GLY A 36 2.80 -10.55 3.35
CA GLY A 36 1.46 -10.25 3.84
C GLY A 36 1.25 -10.49 5.33
N GLU A 37 1.90 -11.51 5.89
CA GLU A 37 1.79 -11.78 7.33
C GLU A 37 2.42 -10.66 8.14
N GLU A 38 3.63 -10.24 7.75
CA GLU A 38 4.30 -9.12 8.40
C GLU A 38 3.48 -7.85 8.29
N ALA A 39 2.87 -7.62 7.11
CA ALA A 39 2.01 -6.47 6.91
C ALA A 39 0.84 -6.43 7.87
N LEU A 40 0.16 -7.56 8.05
CA LEU A 40 -0.97 -7.64 8.97
C LEU A 40 -0.53 -7.43 10.41
N ASP A 41 0.60 -8.02 10.81
CA ASP A 41 1.14 -7.84 12.15
C ASP A 41 1.43 -6.37 12.43
N ILE A 42 2.11 -5.69 11.51
CA ILE A 42 2.44 -4.29 11.67
C ILE A 42 1.17 -3.43 11.69
N PHE A 43 0.24 -3.71 10.78
CA PHE A 43 -0.99 -2.94 10.69
C PHE A 43 -1.78 -2.98 11.99
N TYR A 44 -1.89 -4.16 12.61
CA TYR A 44 -2.66 -4.29 13.85
C TYR A 44 -1.92 -3.77 15.07
N GLN A 45 -0.59 -3.72 15.03
CA GLN A 45 0.20 -3.13 16.11
C GLN A 45 0.22 -1.60 16.05
N GLN A 46 0.21 -1.04 14.86
CA GLN A 46 0.27 0.41 14.63
C GLN A 46 -1.12 0.93 14.32
N LYS A 47 -1.76 1.57 15.27
CA LYS A 47 -3.17 1.97 15.13
C LYS A 47 -3.41 3.19 14.25
N ASP A 48 -2.37 3.90 13.88
CA ASP A 48 -2.48 5.19 13.19
C ASP A 48 -1.90 5.19 11.78
N ILE A 49 -1.83 4.03 11.13
CA ILE A 49 -1.42 3.97 9.73
C ILE A 49 -2.46 4.67 8.87
N ALA A 50 -2.00 5.63 8.07
CA ALA A 50 -2.88 6.49 7.28
C ALA A 50 -2.99 6.04 5.81
N LEU A 51 -2.06 5.21 5.34
CA LEU A 51 -2.05 4.72 3.96
C LEU A 51 -1.35 3.38 3.91
N LEU A 52 -1.89 2.46 3.12
CA LEU A 52 -1.31 1.16 2.87
C LEU A 52 -0.99 1.06 1.38
N VAL A 53 0.26 0.76 1.06
CA VAL A 53 0.70 0.50 -0.31
C VAL A 53 1.02 -0.98 -0.41
N LEU A 54 0.23 -1.72 -1.21
CA LEU A 54 0.29 -3.18 -1.27
C LEU A 54 0.66 -3.70 -2.64
N ASP A 55 1.73 -4.46 -2.72
CA ASP A 55 2.03 -5.26 -3.90
C ASP A 55 1.05 -6.44 -3.95
N ILE A 56 0.44 -6.67 -5.10
CA ILE A 56 -0.51 -7.78 -5.26
C ILE A 56 0.23 -9.12 -5.31
N MET A 57 1.32 -9.18 -6.05
CA MET A 57 2.03 -10.44 -6.32
C MET A 57 3.06 -10.74 -5.24
N MET A 58 2.61 -11.38 -4.16
CA MET A 58 3.47 -11.83 -3.09
C MET A 58 3.22 -13.32 -2.79
N PRO A 59 4.24 -14.05 -2.34
CA PRO A 59 4.04 -15.46 -2.00
C PRO A 59 3.17 -15.63 -0.75
N ARG A 60 2.52 -16.77 -0.63
CA ARG A 60 1.63 -17.15 0.48
C ARG A 60 0.39 -16.29 0.56
N ILE A 61 0.45 -15.12 1.20
CA ILE A 61 -0.69 -14.20 1.28
C ILE A 61 -0.45 -13.06 0.30
N ASN A 62 -1.29 -12.96 -0.74
CA ASN A 62 -1.14 -11.91 -1.74
C ASN A 62 -1.81 -10.60 -1.27
N GLY A 63 -1.62 -9.54 -2.07
CA GLY A 63 -2.15 -8.22 -1.71
C GLY A 63 -3.67 -8.18 -1.59
N PHE A 64 -4.39 -8.95 -2.39
CA PHE A 64 -5.85 -9.01 -2.30
C PHE A 64 -6.30 -9.58 -0.96
N GLU A 65 -5.63 -10.62 -0.50
CA GLU A 65 -5.95 -11.25 0.78
C GLU A 65 -5.69 -10.32 1.96
N VAL A 66 -4.56 -9.57 1.91
CA VAL A 66 -4.26 -8.57 2.93
C VAL A 66 -5.32 -7.48 2.96
N CYS A 67 -5.70 -6.99 1.78
CA CYS A 67 -6.72 -5.95 1.66
C CYS A 67 -8.06 -6.43 2.23
N ARG A 68 -8.47 -7.64 1.87
CA ARG A 68 -9.73 -8.21 2.35
C ARG A 68 -9.75 -8.32 3.87
N GLU A 69 -8.65 -8.78 4.46
CA GLU A 69 -8.52 -8.91 5.90
C GLU A 69 -8.62 -7.54 6.60
N ILE A 70 -7.89 -6.56 6.09
CA ILE A 70 -7.89 -5.22 6.68
C ILE A 70 -9.25 -4.56 6.55
N ARG A 71 -9.96 -4.76 5.43
CA ARG A 71 -11.27 -4.17 5.20
C ARG A 71 -12.36 -4.66 6.14
N GLN A 72 -12.13 -5.76 6.84
CA GLN A 72 -13.07 -6.22 7.85
C GLN A 72 -13.18 -5.26 9.03
N THR A 73 -12.11 -4.51 9.32
CA THR A 73 -12.05 -3.65 10.50
C THR A 73 -11.61 -2.21 10.22
N SER A 74 -11.24 -1.88 8.97
CA SER A 74 -10.66 -0.57 8.68
C SER A 74 -11.04 -0.06 7.30
N LYS A 75 -11.15 1.27 7.19
CA LYS A 75 -11.37 1.96 5.92
C LYS A 75 -10.13 2.72 5.48
N VAL A 76 -8.96 2.34 5.99
CA VAL A 76 -7.70 2.99 5.63
C VAL A 76 -7.54 3.02 4.10
N PRO A 77 -7.09 4.15 3.52
CA PRO A 77 -6.81 4.19 2.08
C PRO A 77 -5.79 3.12 1.68
N ILE A 78 -6.07 2.41 0.60
CA ILE A 78 -5.20 1.34 0.09
C ILE A 78 -4.92 1.57 -1.38
N ILE A 79 -3.63 1.62 -1.73
CA ILE A 79 -3.15 1.67 -3.10
C ILE A 79 -2.55 0.30 -3.42
N MET A 80 -3.06 -0.35 -4.47
CA MET A 80 -2.54 -1.64 -4.93
C MET A 80 -1.51 -1.42 -6.03
N LEU A 81 -0.41 -2.17 -5.97
CA LEU A 81 0.61 -2.16 -7.01
C LEU A 81 0.42 -3.39 -7.89
N THR A 82 0.20 -3.18 -9.18
CA THR A 82 -0.12 -4.25 -10.13
C THR A 82 0.99 -4.47 -11.13
N ALA A 83 1.00 -5.66 -11.74
CA ALA A 83 1.83 -5.90 -12.92
C ALA A 83 1.24 -5.11 -14.09
N LYS A 84 2.12 -4.61 -14.96
CA LYS A 84 1.70 -3.84 -16.12
C LYS A 84 0.71 -4.63 -16.98
N GLY A 85 -0.44 -4.01 -17.26
CA GLY A 85 -1.43 -4.58 -18.16
C GLY A 85 -2.37 -5.62 -17.54
N ASP A 86 -2.33 -5.81 -16.23
CA ASP A 86 -3.19 -6.80 -15.59
C ASP A 86 -4.52 -6.17 -15.10
N GLU A 87 -5.48 -6.10 -16.01
CA GLU A 87 -6.80 -5.55 -15.72
C GLU A 87 -7.62 -6.43 -14.76
N ARG A 88 -7.33 -7.73 -14.72
CA ARG A 88 -8.04 -8.63 -13.80
C ARG A 88 -7.76 -8.27 -12.36
N ASP A 89 -6.51 -7.91 -12.07
CA ASP A 89 -6.13 -7.52 -10.73
C ASP A 89 -6.87 -6.25 -10.30
N GLU A 90 -7.01 -5.28 -11.19
CA GLU A 90 -7.75 -4.06 -10.90
C GLU A 90 -9.22 -4.35 -10.57
N LEU A 91 -9.88 -5.17 -11.39
CA LEU A 91 -11.28 -5.51 -11.16
C LEU A 91 -11.48 -6.22 -9.82
N ASN A 92 -10.63 -7.21 -9.53
CA ASN A 92 -10.71 -7.94 -8.26
C ASN A 92 -10.45 -7.04 -7.06
N GLY A 93 -9.51 -6.10 -7.20
CA GLY A 93 -9.16 -5.21 -6.10
C GLY A 93 -10.24 -4.21 -5.77
N PHE A 94 -10.94 -3.68 -6.75
CA PHE A 94 -12.07 -2.78 -6.49
C PHE A 94 -13.20 -3.51 -5.78
N ASP A 95 -13.43 -4.77 -6.13
CA ASP A 95 -14.45 -5.59 -5.47
C ASP A 95 -14.12 -5.81 -3.99
N ILE A 96 -12.85 -5.85 -3.61
CA ILE A 96 -12.45 -6.05 -2.22
C ILE A 96 -12.11 -4.76 -1.49
N GLY A 97 -12.28 -3.61 -2.13
CA GLY A 97 -12.21 -2.33 -1.45
C GLY A 97 -10.90 -1.55 -1.56
N ALA A 98 -10.08 -1.82 -2.56
CA ALA A 98 -8.90 -0.98 -2.83
C ALA A 98 -9.36 0.37 -3.40
N ASP A 99 -8.64 1.42 -3.05
CA ASP A 99 -8.99 2.78 -3.47
C ASP A 99 -8.34 3.18 -4.79
N GLU A 100 -7.18 2.63 -5.10
CA GLU A 100 -6.46 2.98 -6.30
C GLU A 100 -5.51 1.86 -6.73
N TYR A 101 -5.17 1.85 -8.01
CA TYR A 101 -4.22 0.91 -8.62
C TYR A 101 -3.14 1.68 -9.34
N ILE A 102 -1.90 1.24 -9.15
CA ILE A 102 -0.75 1.81 -9.86
C ILE A 102 0.02 0.66 -10.47
N SER A 103 0.21 0.72 -11.80
CA SER A 103 0.93 -0.32 -12.53
C SER A 103 2.44 -0.16 -12.38
N LYS A 104 3.14 -1.26 -12.18
CA LYS A 104 4.59 -1.28 -12.23
C LYS A 104 5.04 -1.31 -13.70
N PRO A 105 6.16 -0.68 -14.07
CA PRO A 105 6.99 0.19 -13.23
C PRO A 105 6.38 1.58 -13.05
N PHE A 106 6.64 2.19 -11.92
CA PHE A 106 6.11 3.53 -11.62
C PHE A 106 7.20 4.39 -10.97
N SER A 107 7.01 5.72 -11.03
CA SER A 107 7.84 6.63 -10.26
C SER A 107 7.27 6.73 -8.83
N PRO A 108 8.10 6.65 -7.77
CA PRO A 108 7.58 6.78 -6.41
C PRO A 108 6.79 8.06 -6.15
N LYS A 109 7.05 9.11 -6.92
CA LYS A 109 6.32 10.37 -6.80
C LYS A 109 4.81 10.19 -7.00
N ILE A 110 4.40 9.23 -7.83
CA ILE A 110 2.97 9.01 -8.08
C ILE A 110 2.23 8.57 -6.82
N LEU A 111 2.92 7.88 -5.91
CA LEU A 111 2.31 7.46 -4.64
C LEU A 111 1.95 8.67 -3.78
N ALA A 112 2.83 9.66 -3.71
CA ALA A 112 2.55 10.87 -2.94
C ALA A 112 1.40 11.67 -3.57
N VAL A 113 1.35 11.76 -4.90
CA VAL A 113 0.26 12.43 -5.61
C VAL A 113 -1.06 11.72 -5.37
N SER A 114 -1.08 10.40 -5.49
CA SER A 114 -2.27 9.59 -5.28
C SER A 114 -2.79 9.72 -3.85
N TYR A 115 -1.89 9.69 -2.88
CA TYR A 115 -2.28 9.83 -1.49
C TYR A 115 -2.90 11.21 -1.22
N THR A 116 -2.31 12.27 -1.76
CA THR A 116 -2.87 13.61 -1.61
C THR A 116 -4.29 13.67 -2.18
N HIS A 117 -4.50 13.04 -3.33
CA HIS A 117 -5.83 12.97 -3.95
C HIS A 117 -6.82 12.21 -3.07
N LEU A 118 -6.43 11.06 -2.53
CA LEU A 118 -7.29 10.25 -1.67
C LEU A 118 -7.67 11.01 -0.39
N ARG A 119 -6.73 11.74 0.20
CA ARG A 119 -6.99 12.55 1.40
C ARG A 119 -8.02 13.63 1.17
N ALA A 120 -8.02 14.22 -0.02
CA ALA A 120 -8.93 15.31 -0.35
C ALA A 120 -10.38 14.86 -0.45
N HIS A 121 -10.63 13.54 -0.51
CA HIS A 121 -11.96 12.96 -0.67
C HIS A 121 -12.43 12.19 0.58
N GLU A 122 -11.73 12.33 1.68
CA GLU A 122 -12.14 11.73 2.95
C GLU A 122 -13.25 12.52 3.63
#